data_3aaca859231d6ea6d135bc06a4c33c69
#
_entry.id   3aaca859231d6ea6d135bc06a4c33c69
#
_cell.length_a   1.000
_cell.length_b   1.000
_cell.length_c   1.000
_cell.angle_alpha   90.00
_cell.angle_beta   90.00
_cell.angle_gamma   90.00
#
_symmetry.space_group_name_H-M   'P 1'
#
loop_
_entity.id
_entity.type
_entity.pdbx_description
1 polymer ?
#
loop_
_entity_poly.entity_id
_entity_poly.type
_entity_poly.pdbx_seq_one_letter_code
_entity_poly.pdbx_strand_id
1 'polypeptide(L)'
;MISVGVDIVSVRRISFLIERYGNRFLERVYSKSERNYCNGKKDPPICFAGKFAAKEAVIKALSLKNVSLKDIEILNSDGAPFVVVNGEVINGVSISVSHERDFAVAVCAFIKEV
;
A
#
# COMPACT_ATOMS: atom_id res chain seq x y z
N MET A 1 -5.39 21.27 8.35
CA MET A 1 -4.30 20.56 9.03
C MET A 1 -3.78 19.45 8.14
N ILE A 2 -2.48 19.25 8.13
CA ILE A 2 -1.85 18.21 7.31
C ILE A 2 -1.37 17.10 8.24
N SER A 3 -1.73 15.87 7.92
CA SER A 3 -1.21 14.67 8.58
C SER A 3 -0.28 13.95 7.62
N VAL A 4 0.78 13.33 8.15
CA VAL A 4 1.74 12.61 7.34
C VAL A 4 1.99 11.23 7.96
N GLY A 5 2.08 10.24 7.10
CA GLY A 5 2.49 8.90 7.50
C GLY A 5 3.62 8.44 6.60
N VAL A 6 4.55 7.69 7.15
CA VAL A 6 5.67 7.12 6.40
C VAL A 6 5.91 5.70 6.87
N ASP A 7 6.26 4.84 5.94
CA ASP A 7 6.60 3.46 6.28
C ASP A 7 7.70 2.94 5.36
N ILE A 8 8.52 2.05 5.87
CA ILE A 8 9.58 1.38 5.13
C ILE A 8 9.42 -0.12 5.31
N VAL A 9 9.55 -0.85 4.22
CA VAL A 9 9.33 -2.30 4.20
C VAL A 9 10.48 -3.00 3.50
N SER A 10 10.93 -4.09 4.08
CA SER A 10 11.94 -4.94 3.45
C SER A 10 11.32 -5.73 2.30
N VAL A 11 11.86 -5.57 1.11
CA VAL A 11 11.43 -6.34 -0.07
C VAL A 11 11.70 -7.82 0.14
N ARG A 12 12.83 -8.16 0.74
CA ARG A 12 13.20 -9.53 1.04
C ARG A 12 12.17 -10.20 1.96
N ARG A 13 11.71 -9.46 2.96
CA ARG A 13 10.70 -9.98 3.90
C ARG A 13 9.38 -10.27 3.19
N ILE A 14 8.94 -9.37 2.32
CA ILE A 14 7.71 -9.58 1.55
C ILE A 14 7.87 -10.77 0.62
N SER A 15 9.00 -10.86 -0.07
CA SER A 15 9.31 -11.99 -0.94
C SER A 15 9.27 -13.32 -0.18
N PHE A 16 9.84 -13.34 1.03
CA PHE A 16 9.81 -14.51 1.89
C PHE A 16 8.37 -14.91 2.26
N LEU A 17 7.55 -13.95 2.62
CA LEU A 17 6.15 -14.22 3.00
C LEU A 17 5.34 -14.75 1.82
N ILE A 18 5.56 -14.21 0.63
CA ILE A 18 4.90 -14.70 -0.57
C ILE A 18 5.34 -16.13 -0.88
N GLU A 19 6.63 -16.40 -0.80
CA GLU A 19 7.17 -17.72 -1.09
C GLU A 19 6.66 -18.77 -0.10
N ARG A 20 6.62 -18.41 1.19
CA ARG A 20 6.22 -19.35 2.24
C ARG A 20 4.71 -19.56 2.31
N TYR A 21 3.92 -18.52 2.21
CA TYR A 21 2.48 -18.59 2.44
C TYR A 21 1.64 -18.41 1.17
N GLY A 22 2.23 -17.95 0.09
CA GLY A 22 1.54 -17.82 -1.19
C GLY A 22 0.27 -16.97 -1.10
N ASN A 23 -0.81 -17.50 -1.68
CA ASN A 23 -2.08 -16.79 -1.72
C ASN A 23 -2.67 -16.49 -0.35
N ARG A 24 -2.34 -17.27 0.67
CA ARG A 24 -2.85 -16.99 2.03
C ARG A 24 -2.36 -15.63 2.52
N PHE A 25 -1.08 -15.31 2.26
CA PHE A 25 -0.54 -14.00 2.60
C PHE A 25 -1.14 -12.92 1.70
N LEU A 26 -1.11 -13.13 0.39
CA LEU A 26 -1.56 -12.12 -0.56
C LEU A 26 -3.03 -11.74 -0.37
N GLU A 27 -3.90 -12.73 -0.16
CA GLU A 27 -5.33 -12.47 0.01
C GLU A 27 -5.65 -11.81 1.34
N ARG A 28 -4.78 -11.96 2.32
CA ARG A 28 -4.98 -11.34 3.63
C ARG A 28 -4.61 -9.86 3.64
N VAL A 29 -3.69 -9.46 2.77
CA VAL A 29 -3.11 -8.11 2.77
C VAL A 29 -3.58 -7.25 1.60
N TYR A 30 -3.78 -7.86 0.44
CA TYR A 30 -4.02 -7.13 -0.80
C TYR A 30 -5.38 -7.49 -1.41
N SER A 31 -6.04 -6.49 -1.98
CA SER A 31 -7.28 -6.72 -2.71
C SER A 31 -6.97 -7.43 -4.03
N LYS A 32 -8.04 -7.94 -4.67
CA LYS A 32 -7.90 -8.60 -5.97
C LYS A 32 -7.28 -7.67 -7.02
N SER A 33 -7.71 -6.40 -7.03
CA SER A 33 -7.16 -5.41 -7.96
C SER A 33 -5.67 -5.20 -7.75
N GLU A 34 -5.25 -5.12 -6.50
CA GLU A 34 -3.83 -4.96 -6.17
C GLU A 34 -3.02 -6.18 -6.55
N ARG A 35 -3.55 -7.38 -6.31
CA ARG A 35 -2.87 -8.62 -6.67
C ARG A 35 -2.70 -8.73 -8.18
N ASN A 36 -3.75 -8.43 -8.94
CA ASN A 36 -3.68 -8.46 -10.40
C ASN A 36 -2.66 -7.45 -10.93
N TYR A 37 -2.65 -6.26 -10.36
CA TYR A 37 -1.71 -5.21 -10.76
C TYR A 37 -0.26 -5.63 -10.54
N CYS A 38 0.07 -6.08 -9.33
CA CYS A 38 1.45 -6.45 -8.99
C CYS A 38 1.92 -7.71 -9.71
N ASN A 39 1.02 -8.69 -9.90
CA ASN A 39 1.37 -9.91 -10.62
C ASN A 39 1.68 -9.67 -12.09
N GLY A 40 1.23 -8.55 -12.64
CA GLY A 40 1.57 -8.14 -14.00
C GLY A 40 2.87 -7.38 -14.13
N LYS A 41 3.56 -7.13 -13.03
CA LYS A 41 4.83 -6.39 -13.04
C LYS A 41 6.01 -7.34 -13.22
N LYS A 42 7.14 -6.77 -13.67
CA LYS A 42 8.38 -7.53 -13.88
C LYS A 42 8.89 -8.13 -12.58
N ASP A 43 8.75 -7.40 -11.47
CA ASP A 43 9.20 -7.84 -10.15
C ASP A 43 8.05 -7.69 -9.15
N PRO A 44 7.16 -8.70 -9.07
CA PRO A 44 6.02 -8.61 -8.18
C PRO A 44 6.34 -8.34 -6.71
N PRO A 45 7.37 -8.96 -6.09
CA PRO A 45 7.68 -8.67 -4.68
C PRO A 45 7.95 -7.20 -4.40
N ILE A 46 8.64 -6.50 -5.30
CA ILE A 46 8.90 -5.06 -5.13
C ILE A 46 7.58 -4.28 -5.17
N CYS A 47 6.70 -4.63 -6.10
CA CYS A 47 5.39 -4.00 -6.20
C CYS A 47 4.56 -4.22 -4.93
N PHE A 48 4.51 -5.47 -4.44
CA PHE A 48 3.79 -5.78 -3.22
C PHE A 48 4.37 -5.08 -2.00
N ALA A 49 5.70 -4.98 -1.92
CA ALA A 49 6.35 -4.26 -0.83
C ALA A 49 5.99 -2.78 -0.84
N GLY A 50 5.96 -2.16 -2.02
CA GLY A 50 5.55 -0.76 -2.17
C GLY A 50 4.12 -0.53 -1.73
N LYS A 51 3.21 -1.42 -2.12
CA LYS A 51 1.81 -1.32 -1.70
C LYS A 51 1.65 -1.54 -0.21
N PHE A 52 2.41 -2.48 0.36
CA PHE A 52 2.37 -2.72 1.80
C PHE A 52 2.79 -1.45 2.56
N ALA A 53 3.91 -0.85 2.17
CA ALA A 53 4.39 0.38 2.78
C ALA A 53 3.35 1.51 2.64
N ALA A 54 2.71 1.62 1.47
CA ALA A 54 1.70 2.63 1.23
C ALA A 54 0.47 2.44 2.13
N LYS A 55 0.01 1.20 2.32
CA LYS A 55 -1.11 0.90 3.22
C LYS A 55 -0.80 1.32 4.65
N GLU A 56 0.39 1.00 5.13
CA GLU A 56 0.83 1.37 6.47
C GLU A 56 0.95 2.89 6.63
N ALA A 57 1.47 3.57 5.59
CA ALA A 57 1.58 5.03 5.59
C ALA A 57 0.20 5.67 5.66
N VAL A 58 -0.79 5.12 4.96
CA VAL A 58 -2.18 5.60 4.99
C VAL A 58 -2.76 5.46 6.40
N ILE A 59 -2.55 4.30 7.03
CA ILE A 59 -3.04 4.06 8.40
C ILE A 59 -2.51 5.15 9.33
N LYS A 60 -1.22 5.46 9.21
CA LYS A 60 -0.59 6.48 10.06
C LYS A 60 -1.13 7.88 9.78
N ALA A 61 -1.22 8.24 8.51
CA ALA A 61 -1.66 9.60 8.14
C ALA A 61 -3.12 9.86 8.49
N LEU A 62 -3.99 8.86 8.30
CA LEU A 62 -5.43 9.00 8.52
C LEU A 62 -5.84 8.54 9.92
N SER A 63 -4.92 8.04 10.73
CA SER A 63 -5.19 7.51 12.08
C SER A 63 -6.29 6.44 12.05
N LEU A 64 -6.20 5.52 11.09
CA LEU A 64 -7.20 4.48 10.93
C LEU A 64 -7.08 3.43 12.04
N LYS A 65 -8.23 2.95 12.51
CA LYS A 65 -8.30 1.91 13.54
C LYS A 65 -9.28 0.83 13.11
N ASN A 66 -9.00 -0.41 13.49
CA ASN A 66 -9.87 -1.54 13.22
C ASN A 66 -10.15 -1.74 11.73
N VAL A 67 -9.13 -1.50 10.89
CA VAL A 67 -9.22 -1.67 9.45
C VAL A 67 -8.25 -2.77 9.03
N SER A 68 -8.74 -3.68 8.21
CA SER A 68 -7.91 -4.73 7.63
C SER A 68 -7.06 -4.14 6.51
N LEU A 69 -5.82 -4.61 6.36
CA LEU A 69 -4.95 -4.11 5.30
C LEU A 69 -5.55 -4.28 3.91
N LYS A 70 -6.25 -5.38 3.66
CA LYS A 70 -6.87 -5.59 2.34
C LYS A 70 -8.00 -4.62 2.04
N ASP A 71 -8.59 -4.01 3.06
CA ASP A 71 -9.66 -3.03 2.88
C ASP A 71 -9.14 -1.62 2.63
N ILE A 72 -7.82 -1.44 2.69
CA ILE A 72 -7.14 -0.22 2.27
C ILE A 72 -6.51 -0.55 0.93
N GLU A 73 -7.08 -0.03 -0.15
CA GLU A 73 -6.56 -0.31 -1.48
C GLU A 73 -5.74 0.86 -2.01
N ILE A 74 -4.57 0.56 -2.51
CA ILE A 74 -3.72 1.54 -3.18
C ILE A 74 -3.80 1.20 -4.67
N LEU A 75 -4.61 1.96 -5.38
CA LEU A 75 -4.90 1.72 -6.79
C LEU A 75 -4.23 2.79 -7.64
N ASN A 76 -4.10 2.52 -8.93
CA ASN A 76 -3.44 3.44 -9.84
C ASN A 76 -4.41 3.86 -10.95
N SER A 77 -4.42 5.15 -11.24
CA SER A 77 -5.17 5.70 -12.36
C SER A 77 -4.23 6.62 -13.13
N ASP A 78 -4.01 6.34 -14.41
CA ASP A 78 -3.11 7.10 -15.27
C ASP A 78 -1.73 7.29 -14.63
N GLY A 79 -1.22 6.23 -13.98
CA GLY A 79 0.09 6.24 -13.35
C GLY A 79 0.13 6.87 -11.98
N ALA A 80 -0.95 7.49 -11.52
CA ALA A 80 -1.01 8.14 -10.21
C ALA A 80 -1.73 7.24 -9.20
N PRO A 81 -1.17 7.07 -7.99
CA PRO A 81 -1.84 6.27 -6.96
C PRO A 81 -2.98 7.05 -6.31
N PHE A 82 -4.03 6.32 -5.94
CA PHE A 82 -5.10 6.86 -5.11
C PHE A 82 -5.53 5.81 -4.10
N VAL A 83 -6.23 6.24 -3.07
CA VAL A 83 -6.56 5.41 -1.92
C VAL A 83 -8.06 5.16 -1.83
N VAL A 84 -8.41 3.89 -1.61
CA VAL A 84 -9.78 3.47 -1.34
C VAL A 84 -9.78 2.78 0.01
N VAL A 85 -10.67 3.18 0.91
CA VAL A 85 -10.80 2.54 2.23
C VAL A 85 -12.24 2.06 2.38
N ASN A 86 -12.40 0.78 2.62
CA ASN A 86 -13.72 0.14 2.73
C ASN A 86 -14.64 0.49 1.56
N GLY A 87 -14.09 0.49 0.35
CA GLY A 87 -14.85 0.76 -0.86
C GLY A 87 -15.07 2.22 -1.21
N GLU A 88 -14.58 3.15 -0.40
CA GLU A 88 -14.74 4.59 -0.63
C GLU A 88 -13.42 5.24 -1.02
N VAL A 89 -13.43 6.02 -2.09
CA VAL A 89 -12.26 6.81 -2.49
C VAL A 89 -12.05 7.92 -1.46
N ILE A 90 -10.82 8.03 -0.97
CA ILE A 90 -10.48 9.03 0.03
C ILE A 90 -9.89 10.25 -0.66
N ASN A 91 -10.53 11.39 -0.49
CA ASN A 91 -10.06 12.65 -1.04
C ASN A 91 -9.05 13.32 -0.10
N GLY A 92 -8.24 14.21 -0.63
CA GLY A 92 -7.26 14.96 0.17
C GLY A 92 -6.02 14.17 0.53
N VAL A 93 -5.80 13.04 -0.13
CA VAL A 93 -4.66 12.16 0.12
C VAL A 93 -3.69 12.23 -1.04
N SER A 94 -2.41 12.36 -0.72
CA SER A 94 -1.33 12.24 -1.68
C SER A 94 -0.39 11.14 -1.21
N ILE A 95 0.00 10.26 -2.12
CA ILE A 95 0.90 9.15 -1.81
C ILE A 95 2.08 9.18 -2.77
N SER A 96 3.26 8.93 -2.21
CA SER A 96 4.47 8.72 -3.00
C SER A 96 5.13 7.43 -2.52
N VAL A 97 5.53 6.60 -3.47
CA VAL A 97 6.19 5.32 -3.19
C VAL A 97 7.52 5.30 -3.92
N SER A 98 8.55 4.88 -3.24
CA SER A 98 9.88 4.72 -3.81
C SER A 98 10.47 3.40 -3.38
N HIS A 99 11.34 2.84 -4.20
CA HIS A 99 11.97 1.57 -3.84
C HIS A 99 13.38 1.45 -4.41
N GLU A 100 14.13 0.64 -3.75
CA GLU A 100 15.39 0.11 -4.25
C GLU A 100 15.28 -1.42 -4.21
N ARG A 101 16.40 -2.11 -4.44
CA ARG A 101 16.42 -3.57 -4.41
C ARG A 101 15.89 -4.13 -3.09
N ASP A 102 16.31 -3.54 -1.97
CA ASP A 102 16.09 -4.11 -0.65
C ASP A 102 14.93 -3.51 0.13
N PHE A 103 14.53 -2.28 -0.20
CA PHE A 103 13.49 -1.59 0.57
C PHE A 103 12.52 -0.84 -0.31
N ALA A 104 11.27 -0.79 0.16
CA ALA A 104 10.25 0.09 -0.38
C ALA A 104 9.86 1.08 0.71
N VAL A 105 9.64 2.32 0.32
CA VAL A 105 9.26 3.41 1.22
C VAL A 105 8.01 4.07 0.67
N ALA A 106 7.08 4.41 1.54
CA ALA A 106 5.90 5.17 1.13
C ALA A 106 5.66 6.33 2.09
N VAL A 107 5.21 7.43 1.53
CA VAL A 107 4.77 8.60 2.29
C VAL A 107 3.34 8.90 1.90
N CYS A 108 2.50 9.14 2.89
CA CYS A 108 1.11 9.58 2.69
C CYS A 108 0.94 10.93 3.38
N ALA A 109 0.45 11.91 2.63
CA ALA A 109 0.06 13.19 3.17
C ALA A 109 -1.45 13.32 3.04
N PHE A 110 -2.10 13.74 4.12
CA PHE A 110 -3.54 13.88 4.16
C PHE A 110 -3.90 15.29 4.62
N ILE A 111 -4.67 15.98 3.80
CA ILE A 111 -5.18 17.31 4.17
C ILE A 111 -6.57 17.11 4.73
N LYS A 112 -6.66 17.26 6.05
CA LYS A 112 -7.92 17.09 6.75
C LYS A 112 -8.67 18.43 6.74
N GLU A 113 -9.87 18.39 6.20
CA GLU A 113 -10.75 19.56 6.26
C GLU A 113 -11.33 19.71 7.66
N VAL A 114 -11.50 20.94 8.06
CA VAL A 114 -12.05 21.28 9.38
C VAL A 114 -13.56 21.29 9.35
#